data_c9477b69d11dc7fc76c5fe104be3dc65
#
_entry.id   c9477b69d11dc7fc76c5fe104be3dc65
#
_cell.length_a   1.000
_cell.length_b   1.000
_cell.length_c   1.000
_cell.angle_alpha   90.00
_cell.angle_beta   90.00
_cell.angle_gamma   90.00
#
_symmetry.space_group_name_H-M   'P 1'
#
loop_
_entity.id
_entity.type
_entity.pdbx_description
1 polymer ?
#
loop_
_entity_poly.entity_id
_entity_poly.type
_entity_poly.pdbx_seq_one_letter_code
_entity_poly.pdbx_strand_id
1 'polypeptide(L)'
;VTQTTPALDDSAADGAAPTPRRPRIHRAWFVAAVAFVTILGAAAFRSLPGLLIDPLNDDFGWSRGTIGAAVSINLALYGLTAPFAAALMDRFGIRRVVAVALVLIAAGSGLTYWMTAAWQLLLCWGLLVGLGTGSMALAFAATVTNRWFTERRGLVTGILTAASASGQLIFLPLLSWMVEEHTWRPAVVTVALTALAVVPFVWLLLRDHPADVGLAPYGATEFVPKPPPAQGAARRAVTVLLSAARTGPFWLLAGTFAICGASTNGLIQTHFVPAAHDHGMPITAAASLLAVIGVFDVVGTIFSGWLTDRFEPRRLLAVYYALRGVSLLFLPMLLAPSVHPPMLFFIVFYGLDWVATVPPTVALCREQYGEDSAIVFGWVLASHQVGAALVAFLGGVARDVFGSYDMVWYASGALCAVAALMALVIRRRPQTAVPAL
;
A
#
# COMPACT_ATOMS: atom_id res chain seq x y z
N VAL A 1 7.16 -89.37 18.20
CA VAL A 1 7.24 -88.08 18.95
C VAL A 1 6.83 -86.99 17.94
N THR A 2 5.50 -86.69 17.93
CA THR A 2 4.91 -85.68 17.09
C THR A 2 4.84 -84.35 17.89
N GLN A 3 5.55 -83.37 17.43
CA GLN A 3 5.42 -82.00 17.96
C GLN A 3 4.29 -81.25 17.22
N THR A 4 3.26 -80.92 17.95
CA THR A 4 2.17 -80.00 17.55
C THR A 4 2.60 -78.57 17.78
N THR A 5 2.66 -77.80 16.72
CA THR A 5 2.84 -76.33 16.75
C THR A 5 1.54 -75.64 17.10
N PRO A 6 1.48 -74.67 18.02
CA PRO A 6 0.30 -73.88 18.28
C PRO A 6 0.04 -72.88 17.16
N ALA A 7 -1.22 -72.78 16.71
CA ALA A 7 -1.70 -71.74 15.79
C ALA A 7 -1.65 -70.38 16.47
N LEU A 8 -1.05 -69.41 15.80
CA LEU A 8 -1.09 -68.00 16.16
C LEU A 8 -2.48 -67.45 15.82
N ASP A 9 -3.13 -66.93 16.82
CA ASP A 9 -4.44 -66.26 16.76
C ASP A 9 -4.27 -64.89 16.09
N ASP A 10 -4.73 -64.74 14.84
CA ASP A 10 -4.68 -63.58 13.99
C ASP A 10 -5.89 -62.65 14.24
N SER A 11 -6.09 -62.22 15.48
CA SER A 11 -7.10 -61.23 15.87
C SER A 11 -6.45 -59.90 16.31
N ALA A 12 -5.49 -59.36 15.54
CA ALA A 12 -5.07 -58.00 15.69
C ALA A 12 -6.03 -57.11 14.88
N ALA A 13 -7.12 -56.72 15.55
CA ALA A 13 -8.12 -55.82 15.05
C ALA A 13 -7.53 -54.51 14.56
N ASP A 14 -7.92 -54.24 13.34
CA ASP A 14 -7.83 -53.02 12.54
C ASP A 14 -8.22 -51.75 13.36
N GLY A 15 -7.32 -51.26 14.15
CA GLY A 15 -7.36 -49.97 14.86
C GLY A 15 -6.79 -48.84 14.01
N ALA A 16 -7.26 -48.72 12.76
CA ALA A 16 -6.92 -47.52 11.96
C ALA A 16 -7.47 -46.29 12.66
N ALA A 17 -6.56 -45.52 13.25
CA ALA A 17 -6.88 -44.21 13.79
C ALA A 17 -7.68 -43.41 12.73
N PRO A 18 -8.79 -42.75 13.11
CA PRO A 18 -9.61 -42.03 12.15
C PRO A 18 -8.76 -40.96 11.47
N THR A 19 -8.52 -41.13 10.17
CA THR A 19 -7.86 -40.11 9.35
C THR A 19 -8.60 -38.80 9.52
N PRO A 20 -7.94 -37.71 9.96
CA PRO A 20 -8.59 -36.44 10.15
C PRO A 20 -9.20 -36.01 8.84
N ARG A 21 -10.53 -35.90 8.78
CA ARG A 21 -11.25 -35.39 7.59
C ARG A 21 -10.67 -34.04 7.26
N ARG A 22 -9.89 -33.95 6.19
CA ARG A 22 -9.38 -32.68 5.67
C ARG A 22 -10.58 -31.76 5.41
N PRO A 23 -10.68 -30.61 6.05
CA PRO A 23 -11.79 -29.68 5.77
C PRO A 23 -11.76 -29.38 4.28
N ARG A 24 -12.94 -29.35 3.62
CA ARG A 24 -13.08 -29.08 2.18
C ARG A 24 -12.34 -27.82 1.72
N ILE A 25 -12.19 -26.82 2.62
CA ILE A 25 -11.44 -25.57 2.39
C ILE A 25 -10.50 -25.38 3.56
N HIS A 26 -9.19 -25.20 3.27
CA HIS A 26 -8.19 -24.96 4.31
C HIS A 26 -8.40 -23.57 4.94
N ARG A 27 -8.26 -23.46 6.28
CA ARG A 27 -8.51 -22.22 7.04
C ARG A 27 -7.67 -21.02 6.58
N ALA A 28 -6.50 -21.24 5.97
CA ALA A 28 -5.69 -20.20 5.36
C ALA A 28 -6.48 -19.33 4.36
N TRP A 29 -7.39 -19.93 3.59
CA TRP A 29 -8.22 -19.18 2.64
C TRP A 29 -9.25 -18.28 3.31
N PHE A 30 -9.80 -18.68 4.47
CA PHE A 30 -10.66 -17.80 5.25
C PHE A 30 -9.88 -16.61 5.83
N VAL A 31 -8.63 -16.85 6.30
CA VAL A 31 -7.75 -15.77 6.76
C VAL A 31 -7.38 -14.83 5.61
N ALA A 32 -7.10 -15.36 4.42
CA ALA A 32 -6.85 -14.56 3.22
C ALA A 32 -8.09 -13.75 2.81
N ALA A 33 -9.30 -14.33 2.88
CA ALA A 33 -10.55 -13.62 2.59
C ALA A 33 -10.80 -12.47 3.57
N VAL A 34 -10.57 -12.68 4.87
CA VAL A 34 -10.67 -11.60 5.88
C VAL A 34 -9.63 -10.53 5.62
N ALA A 35 -8.39 -10.91 5.29
CA ALA A 35 -7.34 -9.96 4.93
C ALA A 35 -7.71 -9.15 3.67
N PHE A 36 -8.30 -9.80 2.65
CA PHE A 36 -8.80 -9.15 1.45
C PHE A 36 -9.86 -8.08 1.78
N VAL A 37 -10.90 -8.46 2.55
CA VAL A 37 -11.97 -7.52 2.97
C VAL A 37 -11.39 -6.38 3.81
N THR A 38 -10.40 -6.67 4.67
CA THR A 38 -9.73 -5.67 5.49
C THR A 38 -8.97 -4.64 4.62
N ILE A 39 -8.21 -5.10 3.64
CA ILE A 39 -7.45 -4.23 2.73
C ILE A 39 -8.38 -3.45 1.82
N LEU A 40 -9.44 -4.10 1.30
CA LEU A 40 -10.47 -3.46 0.49
C LEU A 40 -11.17 -2.35 1.28
N GLY A 41 -11.62 -2.62 2.51
CA GLY A 41 -12.24 -1.62 3.39
C GLY A 41 -11.27 -0.48 3.75
N ALA A 42 -9.99 -0.82 3.94
CA ALA A 42 -8.95 0.19 4.18
C ALA A 42 -8.73 1.12 2.97
N ALA A 43 -9.04 0.72 1.75
CA ALA A 43 -8.93 1.59 0.57
C ALA A 43 -9.92 2.77 0.61
N ALA A 44 -11.03 2.67 1.35
CA ALA A 44 -12.00 3.75 1.51
C ALA A 44 -11.37 5.03 2.05
N PHE A 45 -10.52 4.93 3.09
CA PHE A 45 -9.86 6.11 3.66
C PHE A 45 -8.83 6.74 2.72
N ARG A 46 -8.18 5.94 1.86
CA ARG A 46 -7.19 6.43 0.89
C ARG A 46 -7.84 7.23 -0.23
N SER A 47 -9.12 6.98 -0.51
CA SER A 47 -9.89 7.65 -1.55
C SER A 47 -10.38 9.05 -1.13
N LEU A 48 -10.44 9.33 0.18
CA LEU A 48 -11.10 10.51 0.70
C LEU A 48 -10.28 11.83 0.63
N PRO A 49 -8.94 11.86 0.82
CA PRO A 49 -8.20 13.13 0.97
C PRO A 49 -8.43 14.12 -0.17
N GLY A 50 -8.28 13.69 -1.41
CA GLY A 50 -8.48 14.55 -2.57
C GLY A 50 -9.92 15.04 -2.76
N LEU A 51 -10.91 14.28 -2.25
CA LEU A 51 -12.32 14.63 -2.31
C LEU A 51 -12.73 15.65 -1.25
N LEU A 52 -11.95 15.81 -0.18
CA LEU A 52 -12.28 16.72 0.93
C LEU A 52 -11.69 18.12 0.76
N ILE A 53 -10.75 18.35 -0.15
CA ILE A 53 -10.02 19.64 -0.26
C ILE A 53 -10.98 20.79 -0.53
N ASP A 54 -11.75 20.71 -1.60
CA ASP A 54 -12.68 21.78 -1.97
C ASP A 54 -13.84 21.91 -1.00
N PRO A 55 -14.56 20.82 -0.60
CA PRO A 55 -15.66 20.94 0.36
C PRO A 55 -15.27 21.53 1.72
N LEU A 56 -14.07 21.24 2.22
CA LEU A 56 -13.60 21.82 3.48
C LEU A 56 -13.13 23.28 3.33
N ASN A 57 -12.59 23.64 2.15
CA ASN A 57 -12.30 25.02 1.83
C ASN A 57 -13.58 25.85 1.76
N ASP A 58 -14.64 25.32 1.14
CA ASP A 58 -15.92 26.00 0.97
C ASP A 58 -16.68 26.12 2.30
N ASP A 59 -16.75 25.03 3.12
CA ASP A 59 -17.50 25.02 4.39
C ASP A 59 -16.84 25.86 5.50
N PHE A 60 -15.51 25.84 5.60
CA PHE A 60 -14.77 26.42 6.71
C PHE A 60 -13.84 27.58 6.31
N GLY A 61 -13.65 27.85 5.04
CA GLY A 61 -12.69 28.83 4.56
C GLY A 61 -11.22 28.46 4.84
N TRP A 62 -10.94 27.18 5.13
CA TRP A 62 -9.55 26.73 5.37
C TRP A 62 -8.78 26.69 4.06
N SER A 63 -7.54 27.19 4.10
CA SER A 63 -6.67 27.15 2.94
C SER A 63 -6.40 25.70 2.50
N ARG A 64 -6.20 25.49 1.22
CA ARG A 64 -5.83 24.17 0.67
C ARG A 64 -4.51 23.67 1.25
N GLY A 65 -3.57 24.57 1.59
CA GLY A 65 -2.36 24.24 2.31
C GLY A 65 -2.62 23.68 3.71
N THR A 66 -3.60 24.24 4.46
CA THR A 66 -4.00 23.73 5.78
C THR A 66 -4.58 22.31 5.69
N ILE A 67 -5.44 22.07 4.70
CA ILE A 67 -6.03 20.73 4.47
C ILE A 67 -4.93 19.76 3.99
N GLY A 68 -4.06 20.19 3.08
CA GLY A 68 -2.90 19.45 2.62
C GLY A 68 -1.94 19.07 3.75
N ALA A 69 -1.82 19.89 4.81
CA ALA A 69 -1.02 19.55 5.98
C ALA A 69 -1.55 18.31 6.72
N ALA A 70 -2.86 18.13 6.82
CA ALA A 70 -3.46 16.94 7.42
C ALA A 70 -3.13 15.68 6.58
N VAL A 71 -3.25 15.78 5.26
CA VAL A 71 -2.87 14.72 4.32
C VAL A 71 -1.37 14.42 4.42
N SER A 72 -0.55 15.46 4.54
CA SER A 72 0.91 15.35 4.70
C SER A 72 1.28 14.57 5.97
N ILE A 73 0.69 14.92 7.12
CA ILE A 73 0.92 14.20 8.39
C ILE A 73 0.50 12.73 8.25
N ASN A 74 -0.66 12.47 7.63
CA ASN A 74 -1.14 11.12 7.37
C ASN A 74 -0.14 10.30 6.56
N LEU A 75 0.30 10.81 5.41
CA LEU A 75 1.26 10.14 4.53
C LEU A 75 2.62 9.93 5.20
N ALA A 76 3.12 10.92 5.94
CA ALA A 76 4.37 10.81 6.68
C ALA A 76 4.29 9.71 7.75
N LEU A 77 3.21 9.66 8.55
CA LEU A 77 3.00 8.63 9.56
C LEU A 77 2.79 7.25 8.94
N TYR A 78 2.05 7.16 7.83
CA TYR A 78 1.92 5.93 7.05
C TYR A 78 3.30 5.39 6.66
N GLY A 79 4.17 6.23 6.11
CA GLY A 79 5.51 5.84 5.69
C GLY A 79 6.42 5.46 6.86
N LEU A 80 6.48 6.29 7.89
CA LEU A 80 7.37 6.09 9.03
C LEU A 80 6.96 4.91 9.92
N THR A 81 5.67 4.57 9.97
CA THR A 81 5.17 3.43 10.74
C THR A 81 5.37 2.10 10.00
N ALA A 82 5.33 2.10 8.66
CA ALA A 82 5.38 0.91 7.83
C ALA A 82 6.59 -0.03 8.11
N PRO A 83 7.85 0.45 8.28
CA PRO A 83 8.99 -0.41 8.60
C PRO A 83 8.84 -1.15 9.93
N PHE A 84 8.04 -0.61 10.86
CA PHE A 84 7.81 -1.19 12.18
C PHE A 84 6.52 -2.03 12.25
N ALA A 85 5.66 -1.96 11.25
CA ALA A 85 4.36 -2.65 11.26
C ALA A 85 4.51 -4.17 11.41
N ALA A 86 5.47 -4.79 10.71
CA ALA A 86 5.76 -6.22 10.85
C ALA A 86 6.21 -6.56 12.28
N ALA A 87 7.10 -5.75 12.88
CA ALA A 87 7.56 -5.93 14.26
C ALA A 87 6.43 -5.79 15.29
N LEU A 88 5.48 -4.87 15.06
CA LEU A 88 4.27 -4.73 15.87
C LEU A 88 3.39 -5.98 15.79
N MET A 89 3.19 -6.51 14.57
CA MET A 89 2.42 -7.74 14.33
C MET A 89 3.10 -8.98 14.93
N ASP A 90 4.43 -9.05 14.91
CA ASP A 90 5.19 -10.13 15.55
C ASP A 90 5.07 -10.08 17.07
N ARG A 91 5.12 -8.89 17.66
CA ARG A 91 5.07 -8.71 19.13
C ARG A 91 3.66 -8.84 19.70
N PHE A 92 2.67 -8.22 19.08
CA PHE A 92 1.30 -8.09 19.63
C PHE A 92 0.28 -9.00 18.94
N GLY A 93 0.66 -9.66 17.84
CA GLY A 93 -0.21 -10.45 16.98
C GLY A 93 -0.89 -9.61 15.88
N ILE A 94 -1.12 -10.24 14.73
CA ILE A 94 -1.76 -9.60 13.57
C ILE A 94 -3.16 -9.10 13.96
N ARG A 95 -3.95 -9.94 14.62
CA ARG A 95 -5.34 -9.67 14.97
C ARG A 95 -5.50 -8.39 15.80
N ARG A 96 -4.67 -8.21 16.83
CA ARG A 96 -4.72 -7.03 17.71
C ARG A 96 -4.27 -5.76 16.98
N VAL A 97 -3.15 -5.83 16.26
CA VAL A 97 -2.62 -4.68 15.53
C VAL A 97 -3.61 -4.19 14.49
N VAL A 98 -4.18 -5.10 13.69
CA VAL A 98 -5.15 -4.75 12.64
C VAL A 98 -6.46 -4.22 13.25
N ALA A 99 -6.97 -4.83 14.32
CA ALA A 99 -8.18 -4.34 14.99
C ALA A 99 -7.99 -2.93 15.56
N VAL A 100 -6.87 -2.67 16.25
CA VAL A 100 -6.53 -1.32 16.76
C VAL A 100 -6.38 -0.33 15.60
N ALA A 101 -5.70 -0.71 14.53
CA ALA A 101 -5.55 0.11 13.34
C ALA A 101 -6.90 0.52 12.72
N LEU A 102 -7.83 -0.44 12.56
CA LEU A 102 -9.19 -0.17 12.07
C LEU A 102 -9.99 0.73 13.02
N VAL A 103 -9.85 0.55 14.33
CA VAL A 103 -10.49 1.42 15.33
C VAL A 103 -9.92 2.85 15.26
N LEU A 104 -8.62 3.01 15.08
CA LEU A 104 -8.01 4.33 14.89
C LEU A 104 -8.52 5.01 13.62
N ILE A 105 -8.64 4.26 12.50
CA ILE A 105 -9.21 4.77 11.24
C ILE A 105 -10.68 5.16 11.45
N ALA A 106 -11.47 4.30 12.08
CA ALA A 106 -12.89 4.57 12.34
C ALA A 106 -13.07 5.78 13.26
N ALA A 107 -12.30 5.88 14.34
CA ALA A 107 -12.34 7.01 15.27
C ALA A 107 -11.90 8.31 14.58
N GLY A 108 -10.77 8.29 13.85
CA GLY A 108 -10.27 9.47 13.14
C GLY A 108 -11.27 9.95 12.10
N SER A 109 -11.76 9.05 11.22
CA SER A 109 -12.76 9.41 10.21
C SER A 109 -14.10 9.85 10.85
N GLY A 110 -14.58 9.12 11.86
CA GLY A 110 -15.86 9.42 12.52
C GLY A 110 -15.83 10.76 13.29
N LEU A 111 -14.75 11.03 14.02
CA LEU A 111 -14.60 12.32 14.76
C LEU A 111 -14.50 13.50 13.81
N THR A 112 -14.03 13.31 12.58
CA THR A 112 -14.02 14.36 11.56
C THR A 112 -15.43 14.93 11.28
N TYR A 113 -16.48 14.15 11.46
CA TYR A 113 -17.88 14.60 11.30
C TYR A 113 -18.24 15.83 12.17
N TRP A 114 -17.72 15.88 13.41
CA TRP A 114 -18.00 16.97 14.37
C TRP A 114 -16.93 18.05 14.41
N MET A 115 -15.94 18.03 13.51
CA MET A 115 -14.88 19.01 13.53
C MET A 115 -15.40 20.41 13.19
N THR A 116 -14.81 21.40 13.83
CA THR A 116 -15.09 22.83 13.66
C THR A 116 -13.81 23.66 13.50
N ALA A 117 -12.64 23.07 13.74
CA ALA A 117 -11.35 23.74 13.67
C ALA A 117 -10.31 22.89 12.92
N ALA A 118 -9.41 23.53 12.20
CA ALA A 118 -8.41 22.88 11.36
C ALA A 118 -7.48 21.94 12.14
N TRP A 119 -7.11 22.26 13.39
CA TRP A 119 -6.27 21.38 14.21
C TRP A 119 -6.92 20.01 14.49
N GLN A 120 -8.28 19.95 14.51
CA GLN A 120 -9.02 18.70 14.68
C GLN A 120 -8.83 17.79 13.44
N LEU A 121 -8.78 18.36 12.24
CA LEU A 121 -8.48 17.63 11.02
C LEU A 121 -7.05 17.05 11.08
N LEU A 122 -6.06 17.84 11.54
CA LEU A 122 -4.68 17.35 11.71
C LEU A 122 -4.62 16.18 12.70
N LEU A 123 -5.38 16.24 13.80
CA LEU A 123 -5.43 15.18 14.80
C LEU A 123 -6.20 13.95 14.27
N CYS A 124 -7.40 14.16 13.76
CA CYS A 124 -8.29 13.06 13.36
C CYS A 124 -7.77 12.36 12.11
N TRP A 125 -7.56 13.12 11.05
CA TRP A 125 -7.14 12.56 9.77
C TRP A 125 -5.63 12.36 9.68
N GLY A 126 -4.87 13.36 10.09
CA GLY A 126 -3.41 13.30 10.06
C GLY A 126 -2.87 12.22 10.98
N LEU A 127 -3.13 12.34 12.29
CA LEU A 127 -2.51 11.47 13.30
C LEU A 127 -3.25 10.13 13.43
N LEU A 128 -4.55 10.11 13.73
CA LEU A 128 -5.25 8.85 14.05
C LEU A 128 -5.36 7.95 12.82
N VAL A 129 -5.84 8.48 11.70
CA VAL A 129 -5.93 7.70 10.46
C VAL A 129 -4.54 7.34 9.95
N GLY A 130 -3.57 8.25 10.01
CA GLY A 130 -2.18 8.00 9.58
C GLY A 130 -1.50 6.86 10.34
N LEU A 131 -1.60 6.82 11.67
CA LEU A 131 -1.07 5.71 12.50
C LEU A 131 -1.80 4.40 12.23
N GLY A 132 -3.13 4.44 12.11
CA GLY A 132 -3.93 3.25 11.79
C GLY A 132 -3.51 2.62 10.46
N THR A 133 -3.44 3.43 9.43
CA THR A 133 -3.11 2.97 8.06
C THR A 133 -1.68 2.49 7.91
N GLY A 134 -0.72 3.20 8.51
CA GLY A 134 0.68 2.81 8.50
C GLY A 134 0.94 1.47 9.20
N SER A 135 0.18 1.18 10.27
CA SER A 135 0.27 -0.10 10.96
C SER A 135 -0.25 -1.29 10.16
N MET A 136 -1.06 -1.06 9.12
CA MET A 136 -1.62 -2.10 8.24
C MET A 136 -0.94 -2.22 6.89
N ALA A 137 -0.21 -1.24 6.44
CA ALA A 137 0.46 -1.13 5.14
C ALA A 137 0.77 -2.49 4.44
N LEU A 138 1.70 -2.54 3.52
CA LEU A 138 2.13 -3.76 2.81
C LEU A 138 2.56 -4.90 3.75
N ALA A 139 2.97 -4.58 4.99
CA ALA A 139 3.37 -5.57 5.99
C ALA A 139 2.25 -6.55 6.37
N PHE A 140 0.99 -6.10 6.39
CA PHE A 140 -0.14 -6.97 6.73
C PHE A 140 -0.34 -8.07 5.69
N ALA A 141 -0.42 -7.73 4.41
CA ALA A 141 -0.56 -8.69 3.32
C ALA A 141 0.61 -9.69 3.30
N ALA A 142 1.84 -9.19 3.41
CA ALA A 142 3.04 -10.02 3.44
C ALA A 142 3.07 -10.95 4.65
N THR A 143 2.69 -10.48 5.84
CA THR A 143 2.67 -11.28 7.06
C THR A 143 1.64 -12.40 6.98
N VAL A 144 0.43 -12.13 6.48
CA VAL A 144 -0.60 -13.15 6.26
C VAL A 144 -0.11 -14.20 5.26
N THR A 145 0.40 -13.76 4.12
CA THR A 145 0.90 -14.68 3.08
C THR A 145 2.04 -15.57 3.60
N ASN A 146 3.03 -14.98 4.25
CA ASN A 146 4.21 -15.71 4.71
C ASN A 146 3.91 -16.72 5.84
N ARG A 147 2.95 -16.41 6.72
CA ARG A 147 2.61 -17.28 7.86
C ARG A 147 1.64 -18.40 7.47
N TRP A 148 0.67 -18.11 6.60
CA TRP A 148 -0.42 -19.02 6.32
C TRP A 148 -0.25 -19.88 5.07
N PHE A 149 0.69 -19.51 4.17
CA PHE A 149 0.88 -20.18 2.88
C PHE A 149 2.34 -20.55 2.67
N THR A 150 2.61 -21.80 2.30
CA THR A 150 3.89 -22.25 1.73
C THR A 150 3.77 -22.40 0.21
N GLU A 151 2.63 -22.89 -0.26
CA GLU A 151 2.27 -22.92 -1.67
C GLU A 151 1.40 -21.72 -2.03
N ARG A 152 1.39 -21.36 -3.32
CA ARG A 152 0.56 -20.27 -3.90
C ARG A 152 0.76 -18.89 -3.28
N ARG A 153 1.90 -18.64 -2.66
CA ARG A 153 2.23 -17.32 -2.04
C ARG A 153 2.07 -16.17 -3.02
N GLY A 154 2.56 -16.33 -4.26
CA GLY A 154 2.44 -15.32 -5.31
C GLY A 154 0.98 -15.00 -5.64
N LEU A 155 0.14 -16.02 -5.79
CA LEU A 155 -1.30 -15.86 -6.04
C LEU A 155 -1.98 -15.10 -4.90
N VAL A 156 -1.73 -15.50 -3.65
CA VAL A 156 -2.36 -14.86 -2.48
C VAL A 156 -1.89 -13.41 -2.33
N THR A 157 -0.59 -13.15 -2.50
CA THR A 157 -0.06 -11.78 -2.50
C THR A 157 -0.71 -10.95 -3.60
N GLY A 158 -0.83 -11.48 -4.81
CA GLY A 158 -1.51 -10.80 -5.92
C GLY A 158 -2.98 -10.48 -5.61
N ILE A 159 -3.73 -11.43 -5.06
CA ILE A 159 -5.13 -11.22 -4.64
C ILE A 159 -5.22 -10.11 -3.57
N LEU A 160 -4.36 -10.14 -2.55
CA LEU A 160 -4.38 -9.14 -1.48
C LEU A 160 -3.94 -7.75 -1.98
N THR A 161 -3.02 -7.68 -2.93
CA THR A 161 -2.65 -6.42 -3.58
C THR A 161 -3.79 -5.87 -4.42
N ALA A 162 -4.47 -6.73 -5.20
CA ALA A 162 -5.63 -6.36 -6.00
C ALA A 162 -6.79 -5.81 -5.14
N ALA A 163 -6.91 -6.24 -3.88
CA ALA A 163 -7.93 -5.72 -2.96
C ALA A 163 -7.84 -4.20 -2.77
N SER A 164 -6.61 -3.64 -2.74
CA SER A 164 -6.41 -2.18 -2.60
C SER A 164 -6.89 -1.42 -3.84
N ALA A 165 -6.55 -1.91 -5.04
CA ALA A 165 -7.01 -1.31 -6.30
C ALA A 165 -8.53 -1.44 -6.47
N SER A 166 -9.09 -2.63 -6.16
CA SER A 166 -10.54 -2.86 -6.18
C SER A 166 -11.28 -1.94 -5.21
N GLY A 167 -10.71 -1.72 -4.03
CA GLY A 167 -11.28 -0.80 -3.05
C GLY A 167 -11.30 0.65 -3.56
N GLN A 168 -10.24 1.12 -4.20
CA GLN A 168 -10.25 2.45 -4.83
C GLN A 168 -11.31 2.56 -5.93
N LEU A 169 -11.42 1.54 -6.79
CA LEU A 169 -12.40 1.51 -7.86
C LEU A 169 -13.86 1.60 -7.34
N ILE A 170 -14.12 1.02 -6.17
CA ILE A 170 -15.46 1.06 -5.54
C ILE A 170 -15.67 2.36 -4.76
N PHE A 171 -14.72 2.72 -3.88
CA PHE A 171 -14.93 3.80 -2.92
C PHE A 171 -14.75 5.20 -3.53
N LEU A 172 -13.85 5.40 -4.50
CA LEU A 172 -13.67 6.72 -5.11
C LEU A 172 -14.96 7.25 -5.76
N PRO A 173 -15.62 6.52 -6.68
CA PRO A 173 -16.88 6.98 -7.27
C PRO A 173 -18.01 7.10 -6.23
N LEU A 174 -18.10 6.15 -5.28
CA LEU A 174 -19.13 6.18 -4.24
C LEU A 174 -18.99 7.41 -3.34
N LEU A 175 -17.79 7.65 -2.81
CA LEU A 175 -17.55 8.77 -1.89
C LEU A 175 -17.63 10.12 -2.62
N SER A 176 -17.17 10.21 -3.88
CA SER A 176 -17.30 11.43 -4.68
C SER A 176 -18.75 11.76 -4.97
N TRP A 177 -19.59 10.77 -5.32
CA TRP A 177 -21.02 10.96 -5.48
C TRP A 177 -21.68 11.47 -4.18
N MET A 178 -21.31 10.90 -3.02
CA MET A 178 -21.82 11.37 -1.71
C MET A 178 -21.42 12.82 -1.42
N VAL A 179 -20.21 13.21 -1.76
CA VAL A 179 -19.69 14.58 -1.58
C VAL A 179 -20.42 15.56 -2.51
N GLU A 180 -20.65 15.18 -3.77
CA GLU A 180 -21.24 16.03 -4.79
C GLU A 180 -22.76 16.24 -4.57
N GLU A 181 -23.51 15.15 -4.25
CA GLU A 181 -24.97 15.18 -4.10
C GLU A 181 -25.44 15.61 -2.70
N HIS A 182 -24.60 15.45 -1.68
CA HIS A 182 -25.00 15.71 -0.32
C HIS A 182 -24.04 16.70 0.36
N THR A 183 -23.02 16.18 1.01
CA THR A 183 -21.93 16.91 1.66
C THR A 183 -20.76 15.93 1.91
N TRP A 184 -19.64 16.43 2.39
CA TRP A 184 -18.50 15.60 2.78
C TRP A 184 -18.76 14.76 4.06
N ARG A 185 -19.71 15.17 4.93
CA ARG A 185 -20.00 14.49 6.21
C ARG A 185 -20.46 13.02 6.05
N PRO A 186 -21.41 12.67 5.18
CA PRO A 186 -21.76 11.27 4.93
C PRO A 186 -20.59 10.43 4.42
N ALA A 187 -19.69 11.01 3.64
CA ALA A 187 -18.52 10.30 3.12
C ALA A 187 -17.57 9.88 4.25
N VAL A 188 -17.24 10.76 5.20
CA VAL A 188 -16.39 10.41 6.36
C VAL A 188 -17.05 9.39 7.28
N VAL A 189 -18.38 9.46 7.47
CA VAL A 189 -19.13 8.45 8.24
C VAL A 189 -19.09 7.09 7.54
N THR A 190 -19.23 7.05 6.22
CA THR A 190 -19.15 5.82 5.43
C THR A 190 -17.79 5.15 5.60
N VAL A 191 -16.70 5.91 5.56
CA VAL A 191 -15.34 5.39 5.84
C VAL A 191 -15.24 4.84 7.26
N ALA A 192 -15.74 5.60 8.25
CA ALA A 192 -15.71 5.17 9.65
C ALA A 192 -16.51 3.88 9.88
N LEU A 193 -17.71 3.79 9.32
CA LEU A 193 -18.57 2.59 9.44
C LEU A 193 -17.96 1.40 8.70
N THR A 194 -17.36 1.61 7.53
CA THR A 194 -16.68 0.55 6.78
C THR A 194 -15.52 -0.02 7.60
N ALA A 195 -14.67 0.82 8.17
CA ALA A 195 -13.58 0.37 9.02
C ALA A 195 -14.10 -0.38 10.27
N LEU A 196 -15.12 0.19 10.95
CA LEU A 196 -15.71 -0.41 12.14
C LEU A 196 -16.38 -1.75 11.85
N ALA A 197 -17.09 -1.89 10.72
CA ALA A 197 -17.76 -3.12 10.31
C ALA A 197 -16.78 -4.27 10.07
N VAL A 198 -15.54 -3.98 9.69
CA VAL A 198 -14.50 -5.00 9.48
C VAL A 198 -13.90 -5.50 10.79
N VAL A 199 -13.93 -4.70 11.88
CA VAL A 199 -13.32 -5.07 13.18
C VAL A 199 -13.82 -6.41 13.71
N PRO A 200 -15.13 -6.72 13.78
CA PRO A 200 -15.62 -8.00 14.28
C PRO A 200 -15.15 -9.18 13.43
N PHE A 201 -15.07 -9.04 12.10
CA PHE A 201 -14.53 -10.09 11.23
C PHE A 201 -13.05 -10.36 11.52
N VAL A 202 -12.26 -9.31 11.67
CA VAL A 202 -10.85 -9.42 12.08
C VAL A 202 -10.74 -10.11 13.44
N TRP A 203 -11.54 -9.69 14.42
CA TRP A 203 -11.47 -10.22 15.78
C TRP A 203 -11.92 -11.70 15.88
N LEU A 204 -12.94 -12.10 15.16
CA LEU A 204 -13.52 -13.44 15.23
C LEU A 204 -12.79 -14.44 14.31
N LEU A 205 -12.43 -14.03 13.11
CA LEU A 205 -11.98 -14.93 12.05
C LEU A 205 -10.46 -14.91 11.82
N LEU A 206 -9.82 -13.75 11.99
CA LEU A 206 -8.35 -13.66 11.82
C LEU A 206 -7.64 -14.37 12.97
N ARG A 207 -6.59 -15.13 12.64
CA ARG A 207 -5.70 -15.79 13.60
C ARG A 207 -4.26 -15.43 13.26
N ASP A 208 -3.43 -15.34 14.28
CA ASP A 208 -2.05 -14.85 14.15
C ASP A 208 -1.14 -15.85 13.44
N HIS A 209 -1.35 -17.14 13.70
CA HIS A 209 -0.54 -18.22 13.13
C HIS A 209 -1.37 -19.50 12.93
N PRO A 210 -1.08 -20.35 11.91
CA PRO A 210 -1.74 -21.64 11.76
C PRO A 210 -1.64 -22.53 13.00
N ALA A 211 -0.51 -22.51 13.70
CA ALA A 211 -0.31 -23.26 14.93
C ALA A 211 -1.29 -22.88 16.06
N ASP A 212 -1.82 -21.65 16.11
CA ASP A 212 -2.80 -21.21 17.09
C ASP A 212 -4.13 -21.97 16.97
N VAL A 213 -4.33 -22.71 15.87
CA VAL A 213 -5.52 -23.50 15.55
C VAL A 213 -5.17 -24.97 15.22
N GLY A 214 -3.96 -25.41 15.55
CA GLY A 214 -3.50 -26.78 15.34
C GLY A 214 -3.33 -27.19 13.86
N LEU A 215 -3.11 -26.24 12.96
CA LEU A 215 -2.97 -26.47 11.52
C LEU A 215 -1.54 -26.18 11.07
N ALA A 216 -1.08 -26.91 10.03
CA ALA A 216 0.07 -26.54 9.25
C ALA A 216 -0.29 -25.37 8.29
N PRO A 217 0.68 -24.58 7.82
CA PRO A 217 0.46 -23.65 6.71
C PRO A 217 -0.07 -24.36 5.46
N TYR A 218 -0.86 -23.68 4.63
CA TYR A 218 -1.38 -24.26 3.38
C TYR A 218 -0.22 -24.68 2.46
N GLY A 219 -0.23 -25.95 2.05
CA GLY A 219 0.84 -26.56 1.23
C GLY A 219 2.02 -27.10 2.03
N ALA A 220 2.08 -26.93 3.35
CA ALA A 220 3.08 -27.58 4.18
C ALA A 220 2.65 -29.01 4.55
N THR A 221 3.60 -29.95 4.53
CA THR A 221 3.40 -31.36 4.94
C THR A 221 3.59 -31.53 6.46
N GLU A 222 4.37 -30.64 7.07
CA GLU A 222 4.70 -30.71 8.48
C GLU A 222 4.11 -29.53 9.28
N PHE A 223 3.84 -29.79 10.54
CA PHE A 223 3.39 -28.76 11.47
C PHE A 223 4.56 -27.79 11.78
N VAL A 224 4.36 -26.51 11.50
CA VAL A 224 5.36 -25.47 11.79
C VAL A 224 4.97 -24.79 13.11
N PRO A 225 5.74 -24.95 14.17
CA PRO A 225 5.47 -24.28 15.44
C PRO A 225 5.56 -22.77 15.29
N LYS A 226 4.80 -22.05 16.11
CA LYS A 226 4.85 -20.59 16.12
C LYS A 226 6.27 -20.13 16.52
N PRO A 227 6.94 -19.33 15.68
CA PRO A 227 8.25 -18.81 16.06
C PRO A 227 8.14 -17.91 17.30
N PRO A 228 9.14 -17.88 18.17
CA PRO A 228 9.17 -16.93 19.28
C PRO A 228 9.11 -15.50 18.72
N PRO A 229 8.51 -14.54 19.47
CA PRO A 229 8.48 -13.14 19.04
C PRO A 229 9.91 -12.66 18.71
N ALA A 230 10.10 -12.08 17.53
CA ALA A 230 11.41 -11.59 17.10
C ALA A 230 11.86 -10.46 18.04
N GLN A 231 12.80 -10.79 18.95
CA GLN A 231 13.39 -9.79 19.83
C GLN A 231 14.29 -8.85 19.03
N GLY A 232 14.09 -7.54 19.22
CA GLY A 232 14.94 -6.55 18.57
C GLY A 232 14.63 -6.24 17.09
N ALA A 233 13.51 -6.71 16.52
CA ALA A 233 13.15 -6.43 15.12
C ALA A 233 13.11 -4.93 14.81
N ALA A 234 12.54 -4.12 15.70
CA ALA A 234 12.54 -2.65 15.55
C ALA A 234 13.97 -2.08 15.62
N ARG A 235 14.82 -2.60 16.52
CA ARG A 235 16.25 -2.21 16.61
C ARG A 235 16.98 -2.59 15.33
N ARG A 236 16.73 -3.79 14.78
CA ARG A 236 17.33 -4.24 13.51
C ARG A 236 16.90 -3.30 12.36
N ALA A 237 15.64 -2.93 12.28
CA ALA A 237 15.17 -1.97 11.25
C ALA A 237 15.96 -0.65 11.29
N VAL A 238 16.15 -0.08 12.49
CA VAL A 238 16.94 1.14 12.68
C VAL A 238 18.43 0.92 12.36
N THR A 239 19.00 -0.19 12.83
CA THR A 239 20.43 -0.49 12.60
C THR A 239 20.73 -0.63 11.10
N VAL A 240 19.86 -1.34 10.37
CA VAL A 240 19.96 -1.50 8.90
C VAL A 240 19.80 -0.16 8.20
N LEU A 241 18.86 0.71 8.63
CA LEU A 241 18.76 2.06 8.11
C LEU A 241 20.07 2.84 8.27
N LEU A 242 20.61 2.85 9.49
CA LEU A 242 21.85 3.60 9.78
C LEU A 242 23.05 3.08 8.96
N SER A 243 23.09 1.77 8.71
CA SER A 243 24.10 1.15 7.84
C SER A 243 23.88 1.53 6.37
N ALA A 244 22.65 1.39 5.87
CA ALA A 244 22.31 1.72 4.48
C ALA A 244 22.50 3.22 4.18
N ALA A 245 22.13 4.11 5.10
CA ALA A 245 22.26 5.56 4.97
C ALA A 245 23.71 6.06 4.82
N ARG A 246 24.69 5.22 5.15
CA ARG A 246 26.11 5.52 4.89
C ARG A 246 26.54 5.23 3.46
N THR A 247 25.66 4.70 2.62
CA THR A 247 25.96 4.29 1.24
C THR A 247 25.28 5.21 0.22
N GLY A 248 25.97 5.53 -0.88
CA GLY A 248 25.40 6.34 -1.97
C GLY A 248 24.18 5.70 -2.64
N PRO A 249 24.16 4.37 -2.93
CA PRO A 249 23.00 3.70 -3.51
C PRO A 249 21.72 3.87 -2.70
N PHE A 250 21.77 3.91 -1.36
CA PHE A 250 20.59 4.16 -0.52
C PHE A 250 19.94 5.50 -0.86
N TRP A 251 20.70 6.57 -0.91
CA TRP A 251 20.17 7.92 -1.18
C TRP A 251 19.65 8.08 -2.60
N LEU A 252 20.27 7.39 -3.57
CA LEU A 252 19.76 7.36 -4.94
C LEU A 252 18.41 6.63 -5.01
N LEU A 253 18.27 5.46 -4.37
CA LEU A 253 17.02 4.71 -4.29
C LEU A 253 15.96 5.48 -3.48
N ALA A 254 16.31 6.01 -2.32
CA ALA A 254 15.42 6.79 -1.49
C ALA A 254 14.96 8.07 -2.19
N GLY A 255 15.88 8.79 -2.86
CA GLY A 255 15.57 10.01 -3.59
C GLY A 255 14.68 9.77 -4.81
N THR A 256 14.99 8.77 -5.64
CA THR A 256 14.12 8.42 -6.79
C THR A 256 12.74 8.01 -6.32
N PHE A 257 12.66 7.25 -5.23
CA PHE A 257 11.38 6.77 -4.71
C PHE A 257 10.60 7.87 -3.95
N ALA A 258 11.29 8.84 -3.34
CA ALA A 258 10.65 10.05 -2.82
C ALA A 258 10.00 10.88 -3.94
N ILE A 259 10.67 11.03 -5.09
CA ILE A 259 10.08 11.69 -6.27
C ILE A 259 8.91 10.88 -6.83
N CYS A 260 8.97 9.54 -6.79
CA CYS A 260 7.83 8.70 -7.13
C CYS A 260 6.62 9.03 -6.25
N GLY A 261 6.79 9.05 -4.93
CA GLY A 261 5.73 9.41 -4.00
C GLY A 261 5.19 10.81 -4.21
N ALA A 262 6.09 11.76 -4.43
CA ALA A 262 5.75 13.14 -4.73
C ALA A 262 4.83 13.25 -5.96
N SER A 263 5.18 12.58 -7.05
CA SER A 263 4.42 12.62 -8.32
C SER A 263 3.17 11.75 -8.32
N THR A 264 3.07 10.70 -7.50
CA THR A 264 1.89 9.81 -7.42
C THR A 264 0.96 10.20 -6.28
N ASN A 265 1.23 9.69 -5.06
CA ASN A 265 0.33 9.88 -3.91
C ASN A 265 0.23 11.35 -3.47
N GLY A 266 1.34 12.08 -3.51
CA GLY A 266 1.37 13.50 -3.14
C GLY A 266 0.63 14.39 -4.14
N LEU A 267 0.85 14.16 -5.41
CA LEU A 267 0.32 15.01 -6.48
C LEU A 267 -1.00 14.47 -7.04
N ILE A 268 -0.96 13.36 -7.77
CA ILE A 268 -2.15 12.87 -8.48
C ILE A 268 -3.22 12.39 -7.49
N GLN A 269 -2.88 11.56 -6.52
CA GLN A 269 -3.88 11.06 -5.55
C GLN A 269 -4.54 12.16 -4.74
N THR A 270 -3.80 13.24 -4.43
CA THR A 270 -4.28 14.31 -3.55
C THR A 270 -4.88 15.48 -4.34
N HIS A 271 -4.25 15.90 -5.43
CA HIS A 271 -4.58 17.16 -6.10
C HIS A 271 -5.22 17.01 -7.49
N PHE A 272 -5.31 15.80 -8.06
CA PHE A 272 -5.92 15.61 -9.38
C PHE A 272 -7.40 15.98 -9.40
N VAL A 273 -8.17 15.53 -8.41
CA VAL A 273 -9.62 15.82 -8.34
C VAL A 273 -9.88 17.31 -8.17
N PRO A 274 -9.29 18.02 -7.17
CA PRO A 274 -9.51 19.47 -7.05
C PRO A 274 -8.96 20.25 -8.24
N ALA A 275 -7.83 19.84 -8.84
CA ALA A 275 -7.32 20.49 -10.04
C ALA A 275 -8.25 20.33 -11.25
N ALA A 276 -8.82 19.15 -11.45
CA ALA A 276 -9.82 18.92 -12.50
C ALA A 276 -11.11 19.72 -12.24
N HIS A 277 -11.53 19.82 -10.99
CA HIS A 277 -12.67 20.64 -10.57
C HIS A 277 -12.45 22.13 -10.81
N ASP A 278 -11.24 22.66 -10.55
CA ASP A 278 -10.85 24.03 -10.90
C ASP A 278 -11.01 24.33 -12.41
N HIS A 279 -10.95 23.30 -13.27
CA HIS A 279 -11.18 23.41 -14.72
C HIS A 279 -12.61 23.06 -15.14
N GLY A 280 -13.54 22.97 -14.19
CA GLY A 280 -14.97 22.74 -14.43
C GLY A 280 -15.37 21.27 -14.61
N MET A 281 -14.47 20.31 -14.36
CA MET A 281 -14.83 18.89 -14.42
C MET A 281 -15.61 18.50 -13.15
N PRO A 282 -16.73 17.76 -13.26
CA PRO A 282 -17.45 17.22 -12.10
C PRO A 282 -16.52 16.36 -11.23
N ILE A 283 -16.65 16.50 -9.92
CA ILE A 283 -15.83 15.74 -8.92
C ILE A 283 -15.94 14.24 -9.15
N THR A 284 -17.17 13.74 -9.40
CA THR A 284 -17.43 12.32 -9.69
C THR A 284 -16.72 11.84 -10.96
N ALA A 285 -16.65 12.68 -12.02
CA ALA A 285 -15.94 12.34 -13.25
C ALA A 285 -14.42 12.25 -12.99
N ALA A 286 -13.84 13.25 -12.32
CA ALA A 286 -12.42 13.27 -11.95
C ALA A 286 -12.05 12.10 -11.04
N ALA A 287 -12.88 11.79 -10.04
CA ALA A 287 -12.69 10.65 -9.13
C ALA A 287 -12.76 9.30 -9.88
N SER A 288 -13.68 9.19 -10.86
CA SER A 288 -13.80 7.99 -11.69
C SER A 288 -12.55 7.78 -12.57
N LEU A 289 -11.99 8.84 -13.13
CA LEU A 289 -10.73 8.79 -13.87
C LEU A 289 -9.58 8.32 -12.96
N LEU A 290 -9.51 8.84 -11.74
CA LEU A 290 -8.50 8.41 -10.74
C LEU A 290 -8.69 6.93 -10.35
N ALA A 291 -9.93 6.46 -10.24
CA ALA A 291 -10.21 5.04 -10.00
C ALA A 291 -9.76 4.15 -11.17
N VAL A 292 -9.92 4.60 -12.42
CA VAL A 292 -9.45 3.89 -13.63
C VAL A 292 -7.92 3.78 -13.67
N ILE A 293 -7.18 4.79 -13.17
CA ILE A 293 -5.72 4.70 -12.97
C ILE A 293 -5.39 3.45 -12.15
N GLY A 294 -6.13 3.19 -11.06
CA GLY A 294 -5.92 2.01 -10.21
C GLY A 294 -6.11 0.66 -10.93
N VAL A 295 -6.99 0.59 -11.93
CA VAL A 295 -7.16 -0.62 -12.77
C VAL A 295 -5.92 -0.86 -13.64
N PHE A 296 -5.46 0.18 -14.33
CA PHE A 296 -4.27 0.06 -15.19
C PHE A 296 -2.97 -0.11 -14.39
N ASP A 297 -2.91 0.35 -13.15
CA ASP A 297 -1.80 0.11 -12.23
C ASP A 297 -1.53 -1.39 -12.01
N VAL A 298 -2.58 -2.19 -11.82
CA VAL A 298 -2.42 -3.64 -11.66
C VAL A 298 -1.76 -4.26 -12.91
N VAL A 299 -2.21 -3.87 -14.10
CA VAL A 299 -1.65 -4.34 -15.37
C VAL A 299 -0.21 -3.89 -15.53
N GLY A 300 0.05 -2.61 -15.28
CA GLY A 300 1.37 -2.00 -15.40
C GLY A 300 2.40 -2.60 -14.45
N THR A 301 2.00 -2.85 -13.19
CA THR A 301 2.87 -3.45 -12.17
C THR A 301 3.26 -4.90 -12.54
N ILE A 302 2.29 -5.72 -13.01
CA ILE A 302 2.58 -7.09 -13.48
C ILE A 302 3.53 -7.06 -14.67
N PHE A 303 3.27 -6.20 -15.64
CA PHE A 303 4.10 -6.05 -16.84
C PHE A 303 5.51 -5.54 -16.48
N SER A 304 5.62 -4.58 -15.56
CA SER A 304 6.91 -4.10 -15.06
C SER A 304 7.71 -5.20 -14.35
N GLY A 305 7.06 -6.06 -13.57
CA GLY A 305 7.70 -7.23 -12.97
C GLY A 305 8.32 -8.12 -14.04
N TRP A 306 7.55 -8.44 -15.11
CA TRP A 306 8.02 -9.24 -16.23
C TRP A 306 9.19 -8.58 -17.01
N LEU A 307 9.16 -7.24 -17.17
CA LEU A 307 10.26 -6.48 -17.78
C LEU A 307 11.50 -6.49 -16.89
N THR A 308 11.33 -6.37 -15.56
CA THR A 308 12.45 -6.36 -14.59
C THR A 308 13.26 -7.65 -14.62
N ASP A 309 12.65 -8.80 -14.96
CA ASP A 309 13.33 -10.07 -15.10
C ASP A 309 14.17 -10.16 -16.39
N ARG A 310 13.95 -9.27 -17.37
CA ARG A 310 14.58 -9.31 -18.71
C ARG A 310 15.49 -8.14 -19.01
N PHE A 311 15.20 -6.99 -18.43
CA PHE A 311 15.92 -5.75 -18.69
C PHE A 311 16.60 -5.24 -17.42
N GLU A 312 17.59 -4.40 -17.60
CA GLU A 312 18.35 -3.80 -16.52
C GLU A 312 17.46 -2.86 -15.66
N PRO A 313 17.27 -3.14 -14.35
CA PRO A 313 16.30 -2.42 -13.50
C PRO A 313 16.53 -0.90 -13.46
N ARG A 314 17.77 -0.41 -13.45
CA ARG A 314 18.07 1.02 -13.44
C ARG A 314 17.64 1.73 -14.74
N ARG A 315 17.75 1.06 -15.91
CA ARG A 315 17.29 1.61 -17.18
C ARG A 315 15.78 1.64 -17.25
N LEU A 316 15.11 0.60 -16.75
CA LEU A 316 13.65 0.58 -16.62
C LEU A 316 13.15 1.73 -15.76
N LEU A 317 13.77 1.95 -14.58
CA LEU A 317 13.44 3.08 -13.72
C LEU A 317 13.62 4.43 -14.43
N ALA A 318 14.73 4.61 -15.14
CA ALA A 318 14.98 5.84 -15.87
C ALA A 318 13.91 6.10 -16.94
N VAL A 319 13.50 5.06 -17.69
CA VAL A 319 12.44 5.16 -18.69
C VAL A 319 11.10 5.51 -18.02
N TYR A 320 10.71 4.81 -16.96
CA TYR A 320 9.46 5.07 -16.24
C TYR A 320 9.42 6.52 -15.72
N TYR A 321 10.46 6.98 -15.04
CA TYR A 321 10.49 8.37 -14.56
C TYR A 321 10.51 9.40 -15.68
N ALA A 322 11.24 9.15 -16.78
CA ALA A 322 11.24 10.06 -17.92
C ALA A 322 9.85 10.18 -18.56
N LEU A 323 9.19 9.05 -18.80
CA LEU A 323 7.85 9.01 -19.39
C LEU A 323 6.79 9.63 -18.45
N ARG A 324 6.86 9.36 -17.14
CA ARG A 324 6.04 10.00 -16.12
C ARG A 324 6.22 11.51 -16.12
N GLY A 325 7.48 11.97 -16.14
CA GLY A 325 7.79 13.39 -16.19
C GLY A 325 7.16 14.07 -17.40
N VAL A 326 7.32 13.49 -18.58
CA VAL A 326 6.70 14.00 -19.83
C VAL A 326 5.19 14.06 -19.69
N SER A 327 4.54 12.99 -19.19
CA SER A 327 3.07 12.98 -19.04
C SER A 327 2.56 14.08 -18.11
N LEU A 328 3.27 14.36 -17.00
CA LEU A 328 2.92 15.41 -16.06
C LEU A 328 3.06 16.82 -16.66
N LEU A 329 4.04 17.04 -17.53
CA LEU A 329 4.19 18.32 -18.23
C LEU A 329 3.00 18.63 -19.18
N PHE A 330 2.36 17.60 -19.71
CA PHE A 330 1.19 17.77 -20.58
C PHE A 330 -0.13 17.84 -19.81
N LEU A 331 -0.19 17.37 -18.56
CA LEU A 331 -1.44 17.27 -17.81
C LEU A 331 -2.22 18.60 -17.71
N PRO A 332 -1.61 19.77 -17.43
CA PRO A 332 -2.34 21.04 -17.39
C PRO A 332 -3.14 21.34 -18.67
N MET A 333 -2.62 20.93 -19.83
CA MET A 333 -3.29 21.14 -21.13
C MET A 333 -4.45 20.16 -21.37
N LEU A 334 -4.54 19.09 -20.57
CA LEU A 334 -5.56 18.05 -20.70
C LEU A 334 -6.73 18.26 -19.75
N LEU A 335 -6.60 19.13 -18.75
CA LEU A 335 -7.68 19.45 -17.82
C LEU A 335 -8.75 20.29 -18.53
N ALA A 336 -9.98 19.82 -18.52
CA ALA A 336 -11.12 20.41 -19.22
C ALA A 336 -12.43 20.05 -18.51
N PRO A 337 -13.55 20.77 -18.75
CA PRO A 337 -14.85 20.47 -18.14
C PRO A 337 -15.40 19.08 -18.48
N SER A 338 -14.96 18.48 -19.59
CA SER A 338 -15.42 17.17 -20.03
C SER A 338 -14.26 16.23 -20.33
N VAL A 339 -14.52 14.93 -20.18
CA VAL A 339 -13.54 13.89 -20.49
C VAL A 339 -13.40 13.76 -22.01
N HIS A 340 -12.17 13.83 -22.50
CA HIS A 340 -11.85 13.74 -23.93
C HIS A 340 -10.72 12.70 -24.18
N PRO A 341 -10.55 12.20 -25.43
CA PRO A 341 -9.61 11.10 -25.71
C PRO A 341 -8.16 11.32 -25.23
N PRO A 342 -7.53 12.51 -25.37
CA PRO A 342 -6.19 12.75 -24.80
C PRO A 342 -6.13 12.58 -23.29
N MET A 343 -7.17 12.98 -22.54
CA MET A 343 -7.25 12.74 -21.09
C MET A 343 -7.32 11.23 -20.78
N LEU A 344 -8.13 10.47 -21.53
CA LEU A 344 -8.19 9.01 -21.37
C LEU A 344 -6.85 8.34 -21.67
N PHE A 345 -6.14 8.82 -22.70
CA PHE A 345 -4.78 8.33 -22.98
C PHE A 345 -3.84 8.59 -21.80
N PHE A 346 -3.87 9.80 -21.22
CA PHE A 346 -3.10 10.12 -20.00
C PHE A 346 -3.44 9.17 -18.86
N ILE A 347 -4.72 8.95 -18.58
CA ILE A 347 -5.19 8.07 -17.48
C ILE A 347 -4.68 6.64 -17.64
N VAL A 348 -4.81 6.06 -18.85
CA VAL A 348 -4.31 4.71 -19.15
C VAL A 348 -2.79 4.65 -19.00
N PHE A 349 -2.10 5.60 -19.62
CA PHE A 349 -0.65 5.65 -19.63
C PHE A 349 -0.08 5.84 -18.21
N TYR A 350 -0.64 6.80 -17.47
CA TYR A 350 -0.22 7.09 -16.11
C TYR A 350 -0.54 5.95 -15.14
N GLY A 351 -1.69 5.28 -15.35
CA GLY A 351 -2.06 4.09 -14.59
C GLY A 351 -1.07 2.95 -14.80
N LEU A 352 -0.67 2.67 -16.04
CA LEU A 352 0.34 1.64 -16.34
C LEU A 352 1.70 1.93 -15.68
N ASP A 353 2.02 3.19 -15.46
CA ASP A 353 3.28 3.63 -14.84
C ASP A 353 3.19 3.80 -13.31
N TRP A 354 1.99 3.81 -12.71
CA TRP A 354 1.75 4.22 -11.32
C TRP A 354 2.66 3.52 -10.31
N VAL A 355 2.65 2.19 -10.25
CA VAL A 355 3.48 1.35 -9.37
C VAL A 355 4.57 0.60 -10.15
N ALA A 356 4.68 0.84 -11.47
CA ALA A 356 5.65 0.17 -12.33
C ALA A 356 7.12 0.35 -11.87
N THR A 357 7.41 1.39 -11.11
CA THR A 357 8.73 1.66 -10.51
C THR A 357 9.08 0.73 -9.33
N VAL A 358 8.11 0.03 -8.74
CA VAL A 358 8.35 -0.82 -7.55
C VAL A 358 9.16 -2.08 -7.87
N PRO A 359 8.81 -2.92 -8.88
CA PRO A 359 9.58 -4.13 -9.17
C PRO A 359 11.08 -3.87 -9.42
N PRO A 360 11.48 -2.91 -10.28
CA PRO A 360 12.91 -2.61 -10.49
C PRO A 360 13.58 -2.01 -9.25
N THR A 361 12.87 -1.23 -8.42
CA THR A 361 13.41 -0.70 -7.16
C THR A 361 13.69 -1.83 -6.17
N VAL A 362 12.78 -2.81 -6.03
CA VAL A 362 12.99 -4.01 -5.19
C VAL A 362 14.17 -4.83 -5.70
N ALA A 363 14.29 -5.00 -7.03
CA ALA A 363 15.41 -5.71 -7.64
C ALA A 363 16.75 -5.03 -7.32
N LEU A 364 16.82 -3.70 -7.42
CA LEU A 364 18.01 -2.92 -7.06
C LEU A 364 18.32 -2.98 -5.56
N CYS A 365 17.32 -2.93 -4.69
CA CYS A 365 17.53 -3.15 -3.26
C CYS A 365 18.13 -4.53 -2.99
N ARG A 366 17.66 -5.57 -3.68
CA ARG A 366 18.20 -6.93 -3.55
C ARG A 366 19.64 -7.02 -4.04
N GLU A 367 19.95 -6.39 -5.16
CA GLU A 367 21.31 -6.36 -5.72
C GLU A 367 22.29 -5.64 -4.77
N GLN A 368 21.87 -4.53 -4.12
CA GLN A 368 22.75 -3.71 -3.31
C GLN A 368 22.90 -4.21 -1.87
N TYR A 369 21.85 -4.78 -1.26
CA TYR A 369 21.77 -5.04 0.18
C TYR A 369 21.52 -6.51 0.56
N GLY A 370 21.36 -7.41 -0.42
CA GLY A 370 21.24 -8.85 -0.16
C GLY A 370 20.15 -9.20 0.86
N GLU A 371 20.54 -9.82 1.97
CA GLU A 371 19.60 -10.26 3.03
C GLU A 371 18.85 -9.11 3.72
N ASP A 372 19.44 -7.93 3.81
CA ASP A 372 18.80 -6.74 4.40
C ASP A 372 17.91 -5.99 3.43
N SER A 373 17.80 -6.45 2.16
CA SER A 373 17.09 -5.76 1.09
C SER A 373 15.63 -5.45 1.40
N ALA A 374 14.93 -6.35 2.10
CA ALA A 374 13.53 -6.15 2.48
C ALA A 374 13.35 -5.00 3.48
N ILE A 375 14.28 -4.88 4.44
CA ILE A 375 14.26 -3.80 5.44
C ILE A 375 14.65 -2.48 4.77
N VAL A 376 15.67 -2.49 3.91
CA VAL A 376 16.09 -1.31 3.16
C VAL A 376 14.96 -0.83 2.24
N PHE A 377 14.28 -1.74 1.53
CA PHE A 377 13.12 -1.38 0.72
C PHE A 377 11.99 -0.76 1.56
N GLY A 378 11.76 -1.26 2.78
CA GLY A 378 10.81 -0.63 3.70
C GLY A 378 11.14 0.85 4.00
N TRP A 379 12.42 1.19 4.15
CA TRP A 379 12.86 2.57 4.34
C TRP A 379 12.82 3.41 3.05
N VAL A 380 13.10 2.80 1.91
CA VAL A 380 12.90 3.41 0.59
C VAL A 380 11.42 3.70 0.36
N LEU A 381 10.52 2.81 0.78
CA LEU A 381 9.08 3.05 0.77
C LEU A 381 8.67 4.16 1.75
N ALA A 382 9.33 4.27 2.91
CA ALA A 382 9.11 5.40 3.82
C ALA A 382 9.49 6.73 3.16
N SER A 383 10.60 6.78 2.42
CA SER A 383 10.98 7.99 1.66
C SER A 383 9.96 8.36 0.58
N HIS A 384 9.33 7.38 -0.08
CA HIS A 384 8.21 7.60 -0.99
C HIS A 384 7.06 8.35 -0.30
N GLN A 385 6.68 7.94 0.89
CA GLN A 385 5.62 8.60 1.63
C GLN A 385 6.01 9.98 2.14
N VAL A 386 7.29 10.20 2.48
CA VAL A 386 7.80 11.53 2.82
C VAL A 386 7.74 12.46 1.60
N GLY A 387 8.13 11.99 0.42
CA GLY A 387 7.99 12.75 -0.83
C GLY A 387 6.53 13.08 -1.14
N ALA A 388 5.64 12.10 -0.97
CA ALA A 388 4.19 12.30 -1.11
C ALA A 388 3.66 13.33 -0.12
N ALA A 389 4.08 13.26 1.15
CA ALA A 389 3.68 14.20 2.20
C ALA A 389 4.09 15.65 1.85
N LEU A 390 5.31 15.84 1.38
CA LEU A 390 5.80 17.16 0.99
C LEU A 390 4.94 17.77 -0.12
N VAL A 391 4.62 17.01 -1.16
CA VAL A 391 3.83 17.54 -2.30
C VAL A 391 2.35 17.65 -1.97
N ALA A 392 1.80 16.79 -1.11
CA ALA A 392 0.42 16.97 -0.62
C ALA A 392 0.24 18.31 0.11
N PHE A 393 1.24 18.74 0.89
CA PHE A 393 1.24 20.05 1.54
C PHE A 393 1.56 21.19 0.57
N LEU A 394 2.72 21.09 -0.10
CA LEU A 394 3.21 22.17 -0.97
C LEU A 394 2.32 22.42 -2.19
N GLY A 395 1.63 21.38 -2.69
CA GLY A 395 0.64 21.50 -3.77
C GLY A 395 -0.56 22.36 -3.36
N GLY A 396 -1.06 22.17 -2.13
CA GLY A 396 -2.12 23.02 -1.57
C GLY A 396 -1.66 24.48 -1.39
N VAL A 397 -0.47 24.67 -0.80
CA VAL A 397 0.13 26.01 -0.64
C VAL A 397 0.34 26.70 -2.00
N ALA A 398 0.86 25.96 -2.99
CA ALA A 398 1.08 26.51 -4.32
C ALA A 398 -0.24 26.96 -4.96
N ARG A 399 -1.31 26.16 -4.82
CA ARG A 399 -2.65 26.54 -5.30
C ARG A 399 -3.17 27.80 -4.61
N ASP A 400 -2.98 27.92 -3.29
CA ASP A 400 -3.39 29.11 -2.53
C ASP A 400 -2.61 30.38 -2.95
N VAL A 401 -1.32 30.24 -3.26
CA VAL A 401 -0.43 31.39 -3.59
C VAL A 401 -0.52 31.77 -5.07
N PHE A 402 -0.51 30.79 -5.98
CA PHE A 402 -0.44 31.04 -7.43
C PHE A 402 -1.79 30.98 -8.14
N GLY A 403 -2.85 30.56 -7.45
CA GLY A 403 -4.19 30.44 -8.03
C GLY A 403 -4.38 29.24 -8.96
N SER A 404 -3.33 28.42 -9.20
CA SER A 404 -3.39 27.19 -10.02
C SER A 404 -2.45 26.13 -9.53
N TYR A 405 -2.62 24.89 -10.00
CA TYR A 405 -1.70 23.78 -9.75
C TYR A 405 -0.58 23.66 -10.78
N ASP A 406 -0.51 24.52 -11.81
CA ASP A 406 0.38 24.37 -12.97
C ASP A 406 1.85 24.25 -12.57
N MET A 407 2.29 25.13 -11.65
CA MET A 407 3.66 25.09 -11.14
C MET A 407 4.01 23.74 -10.48
N VAL A 408 3.04 23.11 -9.83
CA VAL A 408 3.24 21.82 -9.13
C VAL A 408 3.38 20.68 -10.15
N TRP A 409 2.61 20.71 -11.25
CA TRP A 409 2.72 19.76 -12.35
C TRP A 409 4.08 19.87 -13.04
N TYR A 410 4.48 21.08 -13.41
CA TYR A 410 5.77 21.33 -14.08
C TYR A 410 6.97 20.98 -13.17
N ALA A 411 6.92 21.37 -11.89
CA ALA A 411 7.96 21.04 -10.92
C ALA A 411 8.08 19.52 -10.72
N SER A 412 6.96 18.81 -10.61
CA SER A 412 6.96 17.34 -10.48
C SER A 412 7.47 16.66 -11.74
N GLY A 413 7.12 17.17 -12.94
CA GLY A 413 7.68 16.69 -14.20
C GLY A 413 9.21 16.85 -14.27
N ALA A 414 9.73 18.01 -13.85
CA ALA A 414 11.16 18.28 -13.77
C ALA A 414 11.86 17.36 -12.75
N LEU A 415 11.25 17.14 -11.56
CA LEU A 415 11.79 16.21 -10.57
C LEU A 415 11.83 14.77 -11.11
N CYS A 416 10.84 14.34 -11.90
CA CYS A 416 10.89 13.04 -12.54
C CYS A 416 12.07 12.90 -13.52
N ALA A 417 12.45 13.96 -14.25
CA ALA A 417 13.67 13.96 -15.06
C ALA A 417 14.93 13.79 -14.19
N VAL A 418 14.99 14.47 -13.04
CA VAL A 418 16.07 14.28 -12.05
C VAL A 418 16.10 12.82 -11.56
N ALA A 419 14.94 12.22 -11.22
CA ALA A 419 14.86 10.84 -10.80
C ALA A 419 15.33 9.86 -11.89
N ALA A 420 15.01 10.13 -13.16
CA ALA A 420 15.51 9.34 -14.29
C ALA A 420 17.06 9.36 -14.37
N LEU A 421 17.68 10.53 -14.21
CA LEU A 421 19.13 10.65 -14.17
C LEU A 421 19.73 9.95 -12.94
N MET A 422 19.14 10.13 -11.75
CA MET A 422 19.58 9.45 -10.52
C MET A 422 19.54 7.94 -10.69
N ALA A 423 18.50 7.38 -11.31
CA ALA A 423 18.38 5.95 -11.55
C ALA A 423 19.54 5.40 -12.40
N LEU A 424 19.98 6.14 -13.43
CA LEU A 424 21.10 5.74 -14.28
C LEU A 424 22.45 5.75 -13.54
N VAL A 425 22.60 6.59 -12.51
CA VAL A 425 23.84 6.73 -11.71
C VAL A 425 23.98 5.60 -10.68
N ILE A 426 22.93 4.84 -10.36
CA ILE A 426 23.01 3.70 -9.44
C ILE A 426 24.04 2.70 -9.99
N ARG A 427 25.13 2.50 -9.25
CA ARG A 427 26.20 1.58 -9.67
C ARG A 427 25.74 0.13 -9.57
N ARG A 428 26.14 -0.71 -10.54
CA ARG A 428 26.01 -2.17 -10.43
C ARG A 428 26.97 -2.67 -9.36
N ARG A 429 26.49 -3.56 -8.49
CA ARG A 429 27.38 -4.43 -7.74
C ARG A 429 27.74 -5.61 -8.65
N PRO A 430 29.02 -5.93 -8.90
CA PRO A 430 29.38 -7.14 -9.60
C PRO A 430 28.76 -8.31 -8.82
N GLN A 431 27.96 -9.14 -9.48
CA GLN A 431 27.56 -10.43 -8.90
C GLN A 431 28.89 -11.19 -8.70
N THR A 432 29.31 -11.39 -7.46
CA THR A 432 30.32 -12.39 -7.15
C THR A 432 29.76 -13.70 -7.67
N ALA A 433 30.35 -14.24 -8.73
CA ALA A 433 30.01 -15.53 -9.28
C ALA A 433 30.01 -16.52 -8.12
N VAL A 434 28.85 -17.12 -7.84
CA VAL A 434 28.78 -18.28 -6.94
C VAL A 434 29.67 -19.34 -7.63
N PRO A 435 30.72 -19.83 -6.96
CA PRO A 435 31.50 -20.90 -7.54
C PRO A 435 30.53 -22.07 -7.83
N ALA A 436 30.50 -22.53 -9.07
CA ALA A 436 29.78 -23.75 -9.42
C ALA A 436 30.35 -24.87 -8.54
N LEU A 437 29.55 -25.42 -7.64
CA LEU A 437 29.82 -26.66 -6.89
C LEU A 437 29.52 -27.85 -7.78
#